data_cdbb78f7ddd886a137ceef64f390e64d
#
_entry.id   cdbb78f7ddd886a137ceef64f390e64d
#
_cell.length_a   1.000
_cell.length_b   1.000
_cell.length_c   1.000
_cell.angle_alpha   90.00
_cell.angle_beta   90.00
_cell.angle_gamma   90.00
#
_symmetry.space_group_name_H-M   'P 1'
#
loop_
_entity.id
_entity.type
_entity.pdbx_description
1 polymer ?
#
loop_
_entity_poly.entity_id
_entity_poly.type
_entity_poly.pdbx_seq_one_letter_code
_entity_poly.pdbx_strand_id
1 'polypeptide(L)'
;MAETSTNDTTRPVTRRAFLKHSAFLGGSAVAASQLEGLRSLLARAEASELLPHGRYALAKAESQIHSVCIQCNTGCGIKAKILNGICVKIDGNPYSPWTLSPHLPYATSPFESALVDGTLCPKGQAGIQSAYDPYRLIKVLKRAGPRGGNRWRTISFGQAIDEIVNGGYLFRDVAGEEQRDVQGLKDLYALRDPKVAKAMAEAAKHIEHEKEPTKKRALVEEFKANFKDHLHTLIDPDHPDLGPKNNQFCFVHGRVKGGRGEFIKDRFTKDAFGSVNAHGHTTVCQGSLYFTGKAMSEQWDYDEKDKKAKWTGGKKFYWQADTGGSEFLLFVGASPFEANYGPPLRAGKITNGLVEGRLKIAVVDPRLSKTAAKAWKWIPAKPGTEGAFALGMIRWIIEQKRFDARYLANANKAAAKEDGEPTWTNAVWLVKVEKDGQPGTFLRAADIGLEAKIAKTAKDGTAYDDDSFVTLQAGRPVAFDPNDEARPVHGELLVDTEVTGVKVKSALQLLWESASEHTIEEWAAICGITSQDIIDLAREFTSHGKRAAADIHRGVSQHTNGFYSVFAWYA
;
A
#
# COMPACT_ATOMS: atom_id res chain seq x y z
N MET A 1 23.72 72.67 -18.08
CA MET A 1 23.91 71.93 -16.83
C MET A 1 22.74 70.96 -16.74
N ALA A 2 22.94 69.71 -17.08
CA ALA A 2 21.92 68.67 -17.02
C ALA A 2 22.29 67.74 -15.87
N GLU A 3 21.48 67.66 -14.84
CA GLU A 3 21.60 66.71 -13.74
C GLU A 3 21.16 65.33 -14.20
N THR A 4 22.05 64.40 -14.12
CA THR A 4 21.78 62.97 -14.34
C THR A 4 21.29 62.37 -13.04
N SER A 5 20.00 62.04 -12.98
CA SER A 5 19.37 61.24 -11.89
C SER A 5 19.79 59.77 -12.06
N THR A 6 20.60 59.27 -11.15
CA THR A 6 20.92 57.86 -11.02
C THR A 6 19.80 57.15 -10.23
N ASN A 7 19.00 56.34 -10.92
CA ASN A 7 18.04 55.47 -10.27
C ASN A 7 18.75 54.31 -9.55
N ASP A 8 18.82 54.38 -8.24
CA ASP A 8 19.32 53.29 -7.39
C ASP A 8 18.18 52.25 -7.21
N THR A 9 18.29 51.11 -7.90
CA THR A 9 17.28 50.01 -7.88
C THR A 9 17.67 48.84 -6.99
N THR A 10 18.50 49.05 -5.96
CA THR A 10 18.90 47.97 -5.04
C THR A 10 18.06 47.93 -3.78
N ARG A 11 16.76 47.65 -3.87
CA ARG A 11 15.97 47.26 -2.69
C ARG A 11 15.92 45.74 -2.59
N PRO A 12 16.35 45.14 -1.46
CA PRO A 12 16.24 43.69 -1.29
C PRO A 12 14.77 43.28 -1.29
N VAL A 13 14.45 42.25 -2.08
CA VAL A 13 13.10 41.67 -2.13
C VAL A 13 12.77 41.12 -0.74
N THR A 14 11.79 41.70 -0.08
CA THR A 14 11.38 41.25 1.25
C THR A 14 10.74 39.85 1.16
N ARG A 15 10.87 39.09 2.26
CA ARG A 15 10.21 37.76 2.41
C ARG A 15 8.73 37.79 2.03
N ARG A 16 8.06 38.89 2.27
CA ARG A 16 6.64 39.12 1.95
C ARG A 16 6.40 39.33 0.45
N ALA A 17 7.33 39.97 -0.25
CA ALA A 17 7.26 40.11 -1.72
C ALA A 17 7.54 38.79 -2.42
N PHE A 18 8.51 38.01 -1.93
CA PHE A 18 8.78 36.65 -2.40
C PHE A 18 7.56 35.73 -2.23
N LEU A 19 6.92 35.74 -1.06
CA LEU A 19 5.71 34.96 -0.80
C LEU A 19 4.51 35.40 -1.65
N LYS A 20 4.35 36.69 -1.92
CA LYS A 20 3.30 37.20 -2.82
C LYS A 20 3.53 36.75 -4.28
N HIS A 21 4.75 36.74 -4.76
CA HIS A 21 5.08 36.27 -6.11
C HIS A 21 4.95 34.74 -6.23
N SER A 22 5.32 34.01 -5.18
CA SER A 22 5.12 32.55 -5.12
C SER A 22 3.63 32.16 -5.05
N ALA A 23 2.80 32.93 -4.32
CA ALA A 23 1.35 32.73 -4.26
C ALA A 23 0.66 33.08 -5.59
N PHE A 24 1.15 34.09 -6.30
CA PHE A 24 0.65 34.47 -7.62
C PHE A 24 0.96 33.40 -8.68
N LEU A 25 2.12 32.75 -8.59
CA LEU A 25 2.49 31.61 -9.47
C LEU A 25 1.69 30.34 -9.15
N GLY A 26 1.27 30.14 -7.89
CA GLY A 26 0.41 29.02 -7.47
C GLY A 26 -1.06 29.19 -7.86
N GLY A 27 -1.58 30.43 -7.86
CA GLY A 27 -2.99 30.73 -8.16
C GLY A 27 -3.36 30.74 -9.63
N SER A 28 -2.38 30.81 -10.53
CA SER A 28 -2.64 30.89 -11.98
C SER A 28 -2.73 29.53 -12.68
N ALA A 29 -2.70 28.42 -11.95
CA ALA A 29 -2.82 27.06 -12.51
C ALA A 29 -4.20 26.77 -13.16
N VAL A 30 -5.21 27.62 -12.92
CA VAL A 30 -6.54 27.50 -13.56
C VAL A 30 -6.60 28.20 -14.92
N ALA A 31 -5.65 29.08 -15.23
CA ALA A 31 -5.61 29.83 -16.49
C ALA A 31 -4.58 29.33 -17.52
N ALA A 32 -3.83 28.28 -17.18
CA ALA A 32 -2.73 27.78 -18.00
C ALA A 32 -3.13 26.73 -19.05
N SER A 33 -4.26 26.93 -19.75
CA SER A 33 -4.51 26.29 -21.04
C SER A 33 -3.73 26.93 -22.21
N GLN A 34 -2.89 27.91 -21.91
CA GLN A 34 -2.00 28.54 -22.91
C GLN A 34 -0.53 28.34 -22.53
N LEU A 35 0.03 27.26 -23.07
CA LEU A 35 1.46 26.91 -22.97
C LEU A 35 2.43 28.05 -23.33
N GLU A 36 2.01 29.03 -24.12
CA GLU A 36 2.80 30.20 -24.50
C GLU A 36 3.01 31.19 -23.34
N GLY A 37 2.02 31.31 -22.42
CA GLY A 37 2.16 32.12 -21.22
C GLY A 37 3.21 31.59 -20.25
N LEU A 38 3.29 30.27 -20.09
CA LEU A 38 4.29 29.63 -19.25
C LEU A 38 5.71 29.73 -19.87
N ARG A 39 5.82 29.60 -21.20
CA ARG A 39 7.07 29.83 -21.92
C ARG A 39 7.56 31.28 -21.78
N SER A 40 6.66 32.26 -21.84
CA SER A 40 7.04 33.66 -21.67
C SER A 40 7.37 34.01 -20.20
N LEU A 41 6.77 33.33 -19.22
CA LEU A 41 7.12 33.46 -17.80
C LEU A 41 8.46 32.76 -17.47
N LEU A 42 8.72 31.61 -18.05
CA LEU A 42 9.99 30.89 -17.92
C LEU A 42 11.13 31.60 -18.69
N ALA A 43 10.85 32.18 -19.84
CA ALA A 43 11.79 32.98 -20.61
C ALA A 43 12.06 34.38 -20.02
N ARG A 44 11.08 34.93 -19.26
CA ARG A 44 11.23 36.19 -18.53
C ARG A 44 11.76 36.03 -17.12
N ALA A 45 11.66 34.85 -16.55
CA ALA A 45 12.49 34.45 -15.42
C ALA A 45 13.89 34.14 -15.96
N GLU A 46 14.55 35.12 -16.53
CA GLU A 46 16.00 35.06 -16.65
C GLU A 46 16.50 34.82 -15.24
N ALA A 47 17.03 33.62 -15.00
CA ALA A 47 17.53 33.26 -13.67
C ALA A 47 18.62 34.22 -13.18
N SER A 48 19.14 35.06 -14.08
CA SER A 48 20.03 36.17 -13.78
C SER A 48 19.42 37.31 -12.98
N GLU A 49 18.08 37.57 -13.08
CA GLU A 49 17.41 38.64 -12.30
C GLU A 49 16.99 38.20 -10.89
N LEU A 50 16.83 36.90 -10.68
CA LEU A 50 16.48 36.33 -9.36
C LEU A 50 17.68 35.99 -8.49
N LEU A 51 18.89 35.95 -9.04
CA LEU A 51 20.14 35.62 -8.35
C LEU A 51 21.07 36.84 -8.37
N PRO A 52 21.21 37.58 -7.28
CA PRO A 52 21.89 38.87 -7.27
C PRO A 52 23.35 38.87 -7.66
N HIS A 53 24.07 37.76 -7.57
CA HIS A 53 25.53 37.72 -7.88
C HIS A 53 26.00 36.33 -8.31
N GLY A 54 26.11 36.15 -9.60
CA GLY A 54 26.75 34.97 -10.18
C GLY A 54 25.82 33.78 -10.43
N ARG A 55 26.10 33.09 -11.50
CA ARG A 55 25.35 31.89 -11.90
C ARG A 55 25.48 30.82 -10.83
N TYR A 56 24.33 30.30 -10.33
CA TYR A 56 24.31 29.17 -9.42
C TYR A 56 25.08 28.00 -10.07
N ALA A 57 26.26 27.68 -9.52
CA ALA A 57 27.19 26.73 -10.13
C ALA A 57 26.59 25.34 -10.39
N LEU A 58 25.60 24.95 -9.61
CA LEU A 58 24.92 23.66 -9.75
C LEU A 58 23.72 23.67 -10.73
N ALA A 59 23.43 24.82 -11.34
CA ALA A 59 22.38 24.96 -12.36
C ALA A 59 22.89 24.71 -13.79
N LYS A 60 24.10 24.19 -13.95
CA LYS A 60 24.70 23.86 -15.25
C LYS A 60 24.27 22.45 -15.66
N ALA A 61 23.85 22.28 -16.91
CA ALA A 61 23.37 20.98 -17.43
C ALA A 61 24.45 19.88 -17.34
N GLU A 62 25.68 20.22 -17.63
CA GLU A 62 26.86 19.33 -17.57
C GLU A 62 27.22 18.88 -16.15
N SER A 63 26.72 19.58 -15.13
CA SER A 63 26.91 19.23 -13.72
C SER A 63 25.73 18.48 -13.11
N GLN A 64 24.82 17.94 -13.93
CA GLN A 64 23.60 17.28 -13.48
C GLN A 64 23.45 15.90 -14.08
N ILE A 65 23.07 14.95 -13.24
CA ILE A 65 22.76 13.56 -13.62
C ILE A 65 21.34 13.24 -13.21
N HIS A 66 20.52 12.79 -14.15
CA HIS A 66 19.18 12.32 -13.89
C HIS A 66 19.20 10.83 -13.56
N SER A 67 18.49 10.45 -12.48
CA SER A 67 18.40 9.09 -12.01
C SER A 67 17.05 8.85 -11.28
N VAL A 68 16.94 7.77 -10.54
CA VAL A 68 15.75 7.39 -9.78
C VAL A 68 16.10 7.18 -8.31
N CYS A 69 15.29 7.74 -7.43
CA CYS A 69 15.37 7.50 -6.00
C CYS A 69 14.83 6.10 -5.66
N ILE A 70 15.65 5.32 -4.97
CA ILE A 70 15.30 3.96 -4.53
C ILE A 70 15.15 3.82 -3.01
N GLN A 71 15.01 4.93 -2.28
CA GLN A 71 14.81 4.94 -0.83
C GLN A 71 13.41 4.39 -0.43
N CYS A 72 12.47 4.35 -1.37
CA CYS A 72 11.17 3.70 -1.18
C CYS A 72 10.59 3.25 -2.53
N ASN A 73 9.38 2.69 -2.51
CA ASN A 73 8.71 2.14 -3.70
C ASN A 73 8.23 3.18 -4.71
N THR A 74 8.18 4.48 -4.35
CA THR A 74 7.64 5.50 -5.26
C THR A 74 8.47 5.63 -6.52
N GLY A 75 9.81 5.48 -6.43
CA GLY A 75 10.67 5.57 -7.61
C GLY A 75 10.67 6.97 -8.21
N CYS A 76 10.69 8.01 -7.37
CA CYS A 76 10.71 9.40 -7.82
C CYS A 76 11.93 9.67 -8.69
N GLY A 77 11.75 10.38 -9.80
CA GLY A 77 12.86 10.89 -10.60
C GLY A 77 13.70 11.88 -9.78
N ILE A 78 14.99 11.75 -9.83
CA ILE A 78 15.92 12.66 -9.14
C ILE A 78 16.88 13.33 -10.11
N LYS A 79 17.35 14.50 -9.71
CA LYS A 79 18.40 15.27 -10.34
C LYS A 79 19.56 15.42 -9.35
N ALA A 80 20.63 14.67 -9.57
CA ALA A 80 21.85 14.75 -8.77
C ALA A 80 22.75 15.86 -9.32
N LYS A 81 23.16 16.79 -8.48
CA LYS A 81 24.03 17.91 -8.82
C LYS A 81 25.47 17.59 -8.40
N ILE A 82 26.37 17.66 -9.36
CA ILE A 82 27.76 17.24 -9.23
C ILE A 82 28.64 18.47 -9.19
N LEU A 83 29.55 18.51 -8.23
CA LEU A 83 30.61 19.51 -8.15
C LEU A 83 31.95 18.79 -7.94
N ASN A 84 32.91 19.02 -8.85
CA ASN A 84 34.23 18.38 -8.81
C ASN A 84 34.16 16.85 -8.67
N GLY A 85 33.22 16.22 -9.39
CA GLY A 85 33.00 14.76 -9.35
C GLY A 85 32.24 14.24 -8.13
N ILE A 86 31.81 15.10 -7.22
CA ILE A 86 31.10 14.73 -5.99
C ILE A 86 29.63 15.15 -6.11
N CYS A 87 28.71 14.27 -5.77
CA CYS A 87 27.29 14.61 -5.65
C CYS A 87 27.06 15.43 -4.38
N VAL A 88 26.81 16.73 -4.55
CA VAL A 88 26.65 17.66 -3.43
C VAL A 88 25.19 18.00 -3.11
N LYS A 89 24.27 17.73 -4.03
CA LYS A 89 22.85 17.97 -3.82
C LYS A 89 22.00 17.00 -4.66
N ILE A 90 20.83 16.64 -4.13
CA ILE A 90 19.83 15.88 -4.87
C ILE A 90 18.50 16.65 -4.82
N ASP A 91 17.94 16.96 -5.98
CA ASP A 91 16.61 17.53 -6.14
C ASP A 91 15.71 16.61 -6.96
N GLY A 92 14.43 16.93 -7.05
CA GLY A 92 13.51 16.21 -7.93
C GLY A 92 13.82 16.48 -9.40
N ASN A 93 13.62 15.47 -10.23
CA ASN A 93 13.71 15.61 -11.68
C ASN A 93 12.49 16.41 -12.19
N PRO A 94 12.70 17.57 -12.83
CA PRO A 94 11.59 18.42 -13.28
C PRO A 94 10.72 17.79 -14.40
N TYR A 95 11.20 16.75 -15.07
CA TYR A 95 10.43 15.99 -16.05
C TYR A 95 9.54 14.90 -15.40
N SER A 96 9.69 14.65 -14.11
CA SER A 96 8.93 13.61 -13.42
C SER A 96 7.65 14.18 -12.80
N PRO A 97 6.46 13.65 -13.14
CA PRO A 97 5.20 14.09 -12.55
C PRO A 97 5.10 13.81 -11.05
N TRP A 98 5.96 12.93 -10.51
CA TRP A 98 6.03 12.65 -9.07
C TRP A 98 6.76 13.75 -8.28
N THR A 99 7.58 14.55 -8.94
CA THR A 99 8.45 15.54 -8.28
C THR A 99 8.13 16.96 -8.65
N LEU A 100 7.44 17.17 -9.78
CA LEU A 100 6.95 18.47 -10.23
C LEU A 100 5.58 18.30 -10.89
N SER A 101 4.61 19.17 -10.54
CA SER A 101 3.28 19.15 -11.16
C SER A 101 2.76 20.58 -11.36
N PRO A 102 2.51 21.00 -12.62
CA PRO A 102 2.83 20.26 -13.84
C PRO A 102 4.34 20.08 -14.05
N HIS A 103 4.72 18.93 -14.61
CA HIS A 103 6.13 18.69 -14.95
C HIS A 103 6.52 19.42 -16.24
N LEU A 104 7.82 19.60 -16.47
CA LEU A 104 8.30 20.17 -17.71
C LEU A 104 7.94 19.26 -18.90
N PRO A 105 7.62 19.82 -20.06
CA PRO A 105 7.50 19.07 -21.30
C PRO A 105 8.78 18.28 -21.59
N TYR A 106 8.66 17.05 -22.06
CA TYR A 106 9.82 16.20 -22.34
C TYR A 106 10.73 16.74 -23.46
N ALA A 107 10.21 17.66 -24.29
CA ALA A 107 10.97 18.37 -25.31
C ALA A 107 11.79 19.56 -24.77
N THR A 108 11.63 19.94 -23.50
CA THR A 108 12.42 21.01 -22.88
C THR A 108 13.90 20.64 -22.88
N SER A 109 14.74 21.58 -23.26
CA SER A 109 16.18 21.31 -23.36
C SER A 109 16.82 21.04 -21.97
N PRO A 110 17.89 20.23 -21.89
CA PRO A 110 18.64 20.03 -20.64
C PRO A 110 19.19 21.34 -20.05
N PHE A 111 19.52 22.31 -20.87
CA PHE A 111 20.00 23.63 -20.42
C PHE A 111 18.92 24.43 -19.70
N GLU A 112 17.70 24.40 -20.19
CA GLU A 112 16.55 25.04 -19.54
C GLU A 112 16.10 24.27 -18.30
N SER A 113 16.02 22.94 -18.38
CA SER A 113 15.62 22.09 -17.25
C SER A 113 16.64 22.10 -16.11
N ALA A 114 17.89 22.46 -16.38
CA ALA A 114 18.92 22.61 -15.37
C ALA A 114 18.58 23.68 -14.32
N LEU A 115 17.80 24.68 -14.71
CA LEU A 115 17.38 25.79 -13.84
C LEU A 115 16.15 25.45 -12.97
N VAL A 116 15.44 24.37 -13.28
CA VAL A 116 14.18 24.00 -12.63
C VAL A 116 14.38 22.76 -11.77
N ASP A 117 14.09 22.86 -10.48
CA ASP A 117 14.17 21.75 -9.53
C ASP A 117 12.77 21.26 -9.13
N GLY A 118 12.56 19.96 -9.23
CA GLY A 118 11.43 19.30 -8.62
C GLY A 118 11.62 19.11 -7.11
N THR A 119 10.56 18.75 -6.41
CA THR A 119 10.58 18.49 -4.96
C THR A 119 10.98 17.06 -4.65
N LEU A 120 11.58 16.83 -3.48
CA LEU A 120 11.82 15.51 -2.91
C LEU A 120 11.44 15.47 -1.44
N CYS A 121 11.03 14.29 -0.97
CA CYS A 121 10.82 14.06 0.46
C CYS A 121 12.18 13.95 1.20
N PRO A 122 12.18 14.06 2.54
CA PRO A 122 13.42 14.00 3.34
C PRO A 122 14.26 12.74 3.10
N LYS A 123 13.66 11.59 2.79
CA LYS A 123 14.41 10.36 2.47
C LYS A 123 15.20 10.47 1.16
N GLY A 124 14.59 11.06 0.14
CA GLY A 124 15.28 11.31 -1.13
C GLY A 124 16.43 12.31 -0.98
N GLN A 125 16.18 13.38 -0.21
CA GLN A 125 17.22 14.37 0.12
C GLN A 125 18.39 13.75 0.89
N ALA A 126 18.13 12.80 1.81
CA ALA A 126 19.14 12.09 2.58
C ALA A 126 19.94 11.05 1.77
N GLY A 127 19.68 10.89 0.48
CA GLY A 127 20.40 9.96 -0.40
C GLY A 127 21.91 10.23 -0.45
N ILE A 128 22.34 11.49 -0.32
CA ILE A 128 23.75 11.87 -0.23
C ILE A 128 24.40 11.26 1.01
N GLN A 129 23.74 11.33 2.17
CA GLN A 129 24.26 10.74 3.40
C GLN A 129 24.45 9.23 3.26
N SER A 130 23.49 8.54 2.60
CA SER A 130 23.63 7.11 2.32
C SER A 130 24.75 6.80 1.32
N ALA A 131 25.01 7.69 0.35
CA ALA A 131 26.05 7.50 -0.64
C ALA A 131 27.45 7.67 -0.05
N TYR A 132 27.62 8.65 0.83
CA TYR A 132 28.92 9.04 1.42
C TYR A 132 29.02 8.68 2.92
N ASP A 133 28.20 7.76 3.39
CA ASP A 133 28.30 7.23 4.75
C ASP A 133 29.70 6.61 4.97
N PRO A 134 30.49 7.08 5.95
CA PRO A 134 31.83 6.56 6.22
C PRO A 134 31.82 5.08 6.63
N TYR A 135 30.68 4.59 7.14
CA TYR A 135 30.48 3.18 7.50
C TYR A 135 29.87 2.35 6.38
N ARG A 136 29.66 2.92 5.19
CA ARG A 136 29.15 2.18 4.04
C ARG A 136 30.06 1.02 3.68
N LEU A 137 29.50 -0.18 3.56
CA LEU A 137 30.22 -1.37 3.12
C LEU A 137 30.63 -1.23 1.65
N ILE A 138 31.93 -1.17 1.39
CA ILE A 138 32.53 -1.05 0.06
C ILE A 138 33.39 -2.27 -0.33
N LYS A 139 33.53 -3.23 0.60
CA LYS A 139 34.26 -4.49 0.40
C LYS A 139 33.40 -5.65 0.93
N VAL A 140 33.69 -6.85 0.42
CA VAL A 140 33.03 -8.05 0.92
C VAL A 140 33.56 -8.37 2.32
N LEU A 141 32.65 -8.61 3.26
CA LEU A 141 32.98 -8.98 4.62
C LEU A 141 32.61 -10.45 4.86
N LYS A 142 33.59 -11.23 5.35
CA LYS A 142 33.38 -12.59 5.80
C LYS A 142 33.45 -12.63 7.33
N ARG A 143 32.54 -13.38 7.94
CA ARG A 143 32.53 -13.58 9.40
C ARG A 143 33.85 -14.25 9.85
N ALA A 144 34.45 -13.71 10.89
CA ALA A 144 35.74 -14.17 11.45
C ALA A 144 35.63 -14.55 12.94
N GLY A 145 34.43 -14.70 13.47
CA GLY A 145 34.15 -15.09 14.84
C GLY A 145 32.81 -15.81 15.01
N PRO A 146 32.42 -16.16 16.23
CA PRO A 146 31.14 -16.79 16.50
C PRO A 146 29.98 -15.90 16.06
N ARG A 147 28.81 -16.49 15.78
CA ARG A 147 27.60 -15.75 15.42
C ARG A 147 27.22 -14.78 16.54
N GLY A 148 26.90 -13.53 16.18
CA GLY A 148 26.63 -12.46 17.15
C GLY A 148 27.88 -11.76 17.69
N GLY A 149 29.08 -12.28 17.47
CA GLY A 149 30.35 -11.72 17.97
C GLY A 149 30.86 -10.48 17.18
N ASN A 150 30.17 -10.09 16.14
CA ASN A 150 30.48 -8.91 15.29
C ASN A 150 31.94 -8.81 14.83
N ARG A 151 32.59 -9.94 14.57
CA ARG A 151 33.98 -10.02 14.08
C ARG A 151 33.99 -10.34 12.60
N TRP A 152 34.64 -9.49 11.79
CA TRP A 152 34.64 -9.57 10.35
C TRP A 152 36.04 -9.44 9.77
N ARG A 153 36.30 -10.10 8.64
CA ARG A 153 37.46 -9.88 7.80
C ARG A 153 37.04 -9.54 6.38
N THR A 154 37.77 -8.71 5.70
CA THR A 154 37.57 -8.41 4.27
C THR A 154 38.14 -9.54 3.41
N ILE A 155 37.39 -9.91 2.37
CA ILE A 155 37.83 -10.85 1.34
C ILE A 155 37.63 -10.24 -0.04
N SER A 156 38.29 -10.79 -1.05
CA SER A 156 38.07 -10.37 -2.44
C SER A 156 36.69 -10.81 -2.93
N PHE A 157 36.16 -10.13 -3.95
CA PHE A 157 34.90 -10.52 -4.58
C PHE A 157 35.02 -11.90 -5.24
N GLY A 158 36.16 -12.21 -5.90
CA GLY A 158 36.41 -13.52 -6.49
C GLY A 158 36.41 -14.63 -5.46
N GLN A 159 37.07 -14.43 -4.31
CA GLN A 159 37.03 -15.39 -3.20
C GLN A 159 35.60 -15.58 -2.68
N ALA A 160 34.83 -14.51 -2.55
CA ALA A 160 33.45 -14.61 -2.09
C ALA A 160 32.59 -15.47 -3.03
N ILE A 161 32.72 -15.25 -4.34
CA ILE A 161 32.00 -16.05 -5.35
C ILE A 161 32.43 -17.51 -5.30
N ASP A 162 33.74 -17.77 -5.22
CA ASP A 162 34.28 -19.12 -5.14
C ASP A 162 33.76 -19.88 -3.91
N GLU A 163 33.82 -19.27 -2.73
CA GLU A 163 33.31 -19.86 -1.49
C GLU A 163 31.77 -20.09 -1.53
N ILE A 164 30.99 -19.16 -2.09
CA ILE A 164 29.55 -19.32 -2.21
C ILE A 164 29.18 -20.44 -3.18
N VAL A 165 29.90 -20.55 -4.30
CA VAL A 165 29.64 -21.57 -5.31
C VAL A 165 30.10 -22.94 -4.86
N ASN A 166 31.31 -23.05 -4.31
CA ASN A 166 31.94 -24.33 -4.02
C ASN A 166 31.67 -24.83 -2.59
N GLY A 167 31.41 -23.95 -1.63
CA GLY A 167 31.23 -24.36 -0.24
C GLY A 167 32.52 -24.85 0.41
N GLY A 168 32.41 -25.81 1.32
CA GLY A 168 33.51 -26.44 2.06
C GLY A 168 33.68 -25.91 3.50
N TYR A 169 34.83 -26.13 4.08
CA TYR A 169 35.11 -25.74 5.48
C TYR A 169 35.43 -24.25 5.60
N LEU A 170 34.44 -23.41 5.29
CA LEU A 170 34.61 -21.96 5.15
C LEU A 170 34.93 -21.24 6.47
N PHE A 171 34.66 -21.85 7.62
CA PHE A 171 34.78 -21.25 8.96
C PHE A 171 35.72 -22.04 9.86
N ARG A 172 36.69 -22.76 9.31
CA ARG A 172 37.64 -23.56 10.08
C ARG A 172 38.44 -22.78 11.13
N ASP A 173 38.58 -21.47 10.95
CA ASP A 173 39.26 -20.56 11.89
C ASP A 173 38.31 -20.00 12.96
N VAL A 174 37.07 -20.45 13.02
CA VAL A 174 36.04 -20.00 13.97
C VAL A 174 35.80 -21.09 15.00
N ALA A 175 36.04 -20.79 16.29
CA ALA A 175 35.87 -21.73 17.37
C ALA A 175 34.48 -22.37 17.39
N GLY A 176 34.44 -23.71 17.39
CA GLY A 176 33.21 -24.51 17.33
C GLY A 176 32.60 -24.70 15.94
N GLU A 177 33.23 -24.15 14.87
CA GLU A 177 32.81 -24.35 13.49
C GLU A 177 33.92 -24.95 12.60
N GLU A 178 35.00 -25.47 13.19
CA GLU A 178 36.18 -25.97 12.49
C GLU A 178 35.86 -27.09 11.51
N GLN A 179 34.91 -27.97 11.90
CA GLN A 179 34.47 -29.13 11.13
C GLN A 179 33.17 -28.89 10.36
N ARG A 180 32.70 -27.66 10.34
CA ARG A 180 31.45 -27.33 9.64
C ARG A 180 31.68 -27.28 8.14
N ASP A 181 31.15 -28.26 7.44
CA ASP A 181 31.05 -28.27 6.00
C ASP A 181 29.84 -27.44 5.53
N VAL A 182 30.07 -26.49 4.64
CA VAL A 182 29.04 -25.61 4.07
C VAL A 182 28.79 -26.01 2.63
N GLN A 183 27.58 -26.45 2.32
CA GLN A 183 27.21 -26.78 0.94
C GLN A 183 27.29 -25.54 0.05
N GLY A 184 27.92 -25.68 -1.11
CA GLY A 184 27.97 -24.66 -2.13
C GLY A 184 26.70 -24.62 -3.00
N LEU A 185 26.49 -23.51 -3.68
CA LEU A 185 25.35 -23.40 -4.62
C LEU A 185 25.37 -24.47 -5.71
N LYS A 186 26.57 -24.93 -6.14
CA LYS A 186 26.71 -26.02 -7.12
C LYS A 186 26.08 -27.34 -6.65
N ASP A 187 26.15 -27.61 -5.34
CA ASP A 187 25.60 -28.84 -4.75
C ASP A 187 24.09 -28.74 -4.56
N LEU A 188 23.60 -27.53 -4.27
CA LEU A 188 22.17 -27.24 -4.15
C LEU A 188 21.46 -27.16 -5.50
N TYR A 189 22.17 -26.84 -6.58
CA TYR A 189 21.62 -26.83 -7.95
C TYR A 189 21.54 -28.24 -8.54
N ALA A 190 20.79 -29.11 -7.87
CA ALA A 190 20.73 -30.53 -8.13
C ALA A 190 19.75 -30.91 -9.24
N LEU A 191 18.54 -30.33 -9.24
CA LEU A 191 17.52 -30.56 -10.26
C LEU A 191 17.58 -29.44 -11.30
N ARG A 192 18.02 -29.78 -12.52
CA ARG A 192 18.33 -28.81 -13.58
C ARG A 192 17.35 -28.85 -14.76
N ASP A 193 16.67 -29.97 -14.97
CA ASP A 193 15.69 -30.08 -16.04
C ASP A 193 14.35 -29.45 -15.62
N PRO A 194 13.90 -28.39 -16.29
CA PRO A 194 12.66 -27.71 -15.92
C PRO A 194 11.40 -28.55 -16.19
N LYS A 195 11.45 -29.51 -17.13
CA LYS A 195 10.31 -30.40 -17.41
C LYS A 195 10.15 -31.40 -16.27
N VAL A 196 11.27 -32.03 -15.88
CA VAL A 196 11.30 -32.95 -14.73
C VAL A 196 10.89 -32.21 -13.45
N ALA A 197 11.45 -31.01 -13.19
CA ALA A 197 11.11 -30.20 -12.04
C ALA A 197 9.61 -29.87 -11.97
N LYS A 198 9.00 -29.54 -13.10
CA LYS A 198 7.55 -29.29 -13.19
C LYS A 198 6.74 -30.54 -12.88
N ALA A 199 7.08 -31.67 -13.48
CA ALA A 199 6.37 -32.94 -13.26
C ALA A 199 6.46 -33.41 -11.81
N MET A 200 7.67 -33.33 -11.20
CA MET A 200 7.87 -33.67 -9.80
C MET A 200 7.08 -32.73 -8.87
N ALA A 201 7.06 -31.42 -9.15
CA ALA A 201 6.31 -30.46 -8.36
C ALA A 201 4.78 -30.67 -8.46
N GLU A 202 4.26 -31.07 -9.61
CA GLU A 202 2.85 -31.41 -9.78
C GLU A 202 2.48 -32.66 -8.98
N ALA A 203 3.29 -33.70 -9.05
CA ALA A 203 3.07 -34.91 -8.27
C ALA A 203 3.18 -34.67 -6.75
N ALA A 204 4.16 -33.86 -6.32
CA ALA A 204 4.34 -33.51 -4.91
C ALA A 204 3.14 -32.74 -4.33
N LYS A 205 2.43 -31.93 -5.13
CA LYS A 205 1.20 -31.23 -4.68
C LYS A 205 0.10 -32.22 -4.26
N HIS A 206 -0.04 -33.33 -4.92
CA HIS A 206 -1.01 -34.35 -4.53
C HIS A 206 -0.66 -34.94 -3.16
N ILE A 207 0.63 -35.16 -2.89
CA ILE A 207 1.12 -35.64 -1.59
C ILE A 207 0.86 -34.59 -0.49
N GLU A 208 1.14 -33.29 -0.76
CA GLU A 208 0.93 -32.18 0.17
C GLU A 208 -0.54 -32.04 0.59
N HIS A 209 -1.47 -32.18 -0.37
CA HIS A 209 -2.90 -31.97 -0.14
C HIS A 209 -3.62 -33.19 0.42
N GLU A 210 -3.02 -34.40 0.34
CA GLU A 210 -3.62 -35.63 0.87
C GLU A 210 -3.55 -35.62 2.42
N LYS A 211 -4.70 -35.80 3.07
CA LYS A 211 -4.84 -35.79 4.52
C LYS A 211 -4.90 -37.18 5.13
N GLU A 212 -5.23 -38.19 4.33
CA GLU A 212 -5.36 -39.56 4.81
C GLU A 212 -3.98 -40.24 4.76
N PRO A 213 -3.42 -40.68 5.94
CA PRO A 213 -2.03 -41.15 6.04
C PRO A 213 -1.67 -42.32 5.11
N THR A 214 -2.61 -43.26 4.93
CA THR A 214 -2.36 -44.46 4.11
C THR A 214 -2.27 -44.09 2.63
N LYS A 215 -3.17 -43.23 2.15
CA LYS A 215 -3.14 -42.72 0.78
C LYS A 215 -1.92 -41.83 0.55
N LYS A 216 -1.56 -41.00 1.50
CA LYS A 216 -0.35 -40.18 1.40
C LYS A 216 0.90 -41.03 1.22
N ARG A 217 1.05 -42.17 1.99
CA ARG A 217 2.16 -43.11 1.81
C ARG A 217 2.16 -43.75 0.42
N ALA A 218 0.99 -44.18 -0.05
CA ALA A 218 0.89 -44.77 -1.39
C ALA A 218 1.34 -43.78 -2.48
N LEU A 219 0.93 -42.48 -2.38
CA LEU A 219 1.37 -41.43 -3.30
C LEU A 219 2.89 -41.19 -3.24
N VAL A 220 3.51 -41.29 -2.03
CA VAL A 220 4.98 -41.20 -1.90
C VAL A 220 5.69 -42.32 -2.60
N GLU A 221 5.22 -43.58 -2.46
CA GLU A 221 5.81 -44.71 -3.13
C GLU A 221 5.62 -44.68 -4.66
N GLU A 222 4.46 -44.23 -5.12
CA GLU A 222 4.21 -43.93 -6.53
C GLU A 222 5.16 -42.85 -7.08
N PHE A 223 5.36 -41.79 -6.32
CA PHE A 223 6.30 -40.73 -6.67
C PHE A 223 7.73 -41.27 -6.80
N LYS A 224 8.18 -42.07 -5.84
CA LYS A 224 9.52 -42.69 -5.87
C LYS A 224 9.69 -43.59 -7.10
N ALA A 225 8.69 -44.40 -7.46
CA ALA A 225 8.72 -45.25 -8.63
C ALA A 225 8.81 -44.43 -9.93
N ASN A 226 8.00 -43.38 -10.05
CA ASN A 226 7.93 -42.54 -11.24
C ASN A 226 9.19 -41.70 -11.46
N PHE A 227 9.88 -41.30 -10.41
CA PHE A 227 11.03 -40.40 -10.44
C PHE A 227 12.32 -41.03 -9.88
N LYS A 228 12.47 -42.36 -9.94
CA LYS A 228 13.59 -43.12 -9.36
C LYS A 228 14.97 -42.55 -9.69
N ASP A 229 15.17 -42.08 -10.93
CA ASP A 229 16.44 -41.55 -11.42
C ASP A 229 16.74 -40.13 -10.89
N HIS A 230 15.77 -39.47 -10.28
CA HIS A 230 15.86 -38.12 -9.78
C HIS A 230 15.76 -38.00 -8.25
N LEU A 231 15.57 -39.12 -7.51
CA LEU A 231 15.42 -39.07 -6.04
C LEU A 231 16.63 -38.46 -5.34
N HIS A 232 17.83 -38.62 -5.89
CA HIS A 232 19.07 -38.03 -5.36
C HIS A 232 19.07 -36.50 -5.39
N THR A 233 18.18 -35.89 -6.20
CA THR A 233 18.04 -34.41 -6.30
C THR A 233 17.13 -33.83 -5.21
N LEU A 234 16.37 -34.67 -4.50
CA LEU A 234 15.46 -34.24 -3.44
C LEU A 234 16.20 -33.90 -2.15
N ILE A 235 15.57 -33.04 -1.32
CA ILE A 235 15.99 -32.79 0.05
C ILE A 235 15.86 -34.08 0.86
N ASP A 236 14.69 -34.73 0.76
CA ASP A 236 14.38 -36.00 1.38
C ASP A 236 13.47 -36.81 0.44
N PRO A 237 13.92 -38.00 -0.02
CA PRO A 237 13.10 -38.86 -0.86
C PRO A 237 11.84 -39.41 -0.18
N ASP A 238 11.81 -39.49 1.15
CA ASP A 238 10.64 -39.92 1.92
C ASP A 238 9.61 -38.79 2.13
N HIS A 239 10.04 -37.56 1.85
CA HIS A 239 9.24 -36.34 1.92
C HIS A 239 9.35 -35.51 0.63
N PRO A 240 8.80 -36.00 -0.51
CA PRO A 240 8.90 -35.31 -1.80
C PRO A 240 8.26 -33.91 -1.82
N ASP A 241 7.35 -33.64 -0.90
CA ASP A 241 6.71 -32.35 -0.67
C ASP A 241 7.68 -31.25 -0.20
N LEU A 242 8.85 -31.59 0.34
CA LEU A 242 9.94 -30.65 0.60
C LEU A 242 10.62 -30.16 -0.69
N GLY A 243 10.46 -30.90 -1.78
CA GLY A 243 11.00 -30.58 -3.10
C GLY A 243 12.51 -30.85 -3.26
N PRO A 244 13.11 -30.32 -4.34
CA PRO A 244 14.52 -30.55 -4.64
C PRO A 244 15.46 -29.78 -3.72
N LYS A 245 16.73 -30.20 -3.67
CA LYS A 245 17.82 -29.50 -2.94
C LYS A 245 17.94 -28.03 -3.33
N ASN A 246 17.50 -27.65 -4.52
CA ASN A 246 17.41 -26.27 -4.97
C ASN A 246 16.61 -25.39 -3.98
N ASN A 247 15.59 -25.94 -3.29
CA ASN A 247 14.79 -25.24 -2.29
C ASN A 247 15.55 -24.91 -1.00
N GLN A 248 16.74 -25.47 -0.80
CA GLN A 248 17.61 -25.07 0.33
C GLN A 248 18.26 -23.70 0.08
N PHE A 249 18.28 -23.21 -1.16
CA PHE A 249 18.63 -21.82 -1.45
C PHE A 249 17.42 -20.94 -1.22
N CYS A 250 17.53 -20.02 -0.26
CA CYS A 250 16.47 -19.06 0.08
C CYS A 250 16.94 -17.63 -0.17
N PHE A 251 16.23 -16.91 -1.02
CA PHE A 251 16.42 -15.48 -1.25
C PHE A 251 15.44 -14.66 -0.42
N VAL A 252 15.95 -14.01 0.61
CA VAL A 252 15.16 -13.11 1.46
C VAL A 252 15.44 -11.65 1.08
N HIS A 253 14.39 -10.89 0.85
CA HIS A 253 14.54 -9.53 0.38
C HIS A 253 13.63 -8.52 1.07
N GLY A 254 14.09 -7.28 1.15
CA GLY A 254 13.30 -6.12 1.52
C GLY A 254 12.67 -5.45 0.30
N ARG A 255 12.84 -4.16 0.17
CA ARG A 255 12.38 -3.39 -0.99
C ARG A 255 13.28 -3.64 -2.19
N VAL A 256 12.74 -4.28 -3.20
CA VAL A 256 13.38 -4.51 -4.48
C VAL A 256 12.51 -3.89 -5.57
N LYS A 257 12.98 -2.80 -6.14
CA LYS A 257 12.35 -2.11 -7.26
C LYS A 257 13.38 -1.78 -8.34
N GLY A 258 12.87 -1.48 -9.54
CA GLY A 258 13.70 -1.13 -10.67
C GLY A 258 14.44 -2.31 -11.30
N GLY A 259 13.77 -3.44 -11.45
CA GLY A 259 14.27 -4.64 -12.13
C GLY A 259 15.17 -5.54 -11.29
N ARG A 260 15.78 -5.05 -10.21
CA ARG A 260 16.69 -5.87 -9.39
C ARG A 260 15.98 -6.97 -8.63
N GLY A 261 14.79 -6.68 -8.12
CA GLY A 261 14.00 -7.68 -7.41
C GLY A 261 13.49 -8.77 -8.32
N GLU A 262 12.96 -8.35 -9.44
CA GLU A 262 12.48 -9.25 -10.48
C GLU A 262 13.61 -10.11 -11.03
N PHE A 263 14.82 -9.51 -11.24
CA PHE A 263 15.97 -10.26 -11.70
C PHE A 263 16.41 -11.31 -10.68
N ILE A 264 16.67 -10.95 -9.42
CA ILE A 264 17.21 -11.90 -8.44
C ILE A 264 16.12 -12.85 -7.92
N LYS A 265 14.93 -12.30 -7.60
CA LYS A 265 13.82 -13.07 -7.04
C LYS A 265 13.21 -14.04 -8.05
N ASP A 266 12.81 -13.54 -9.22
CA ASP A 266 12.08 -14.34 -10.19
C ASP A 266 13.04 -15.03 -11.16
N ARG A 267 13.83 -14.29 -11.95
CA ARG A 267 14.68 -14.90 -12.98
C ARG A 267 15.83 -15.74 -12.42
N PHE A 268 16.55 -15.25 -11.41
CA PHE A 268 17.67 -16.03 -10.87
C PHE A 268 17.18 -17.12 -9.92
N THR A 269 16.45 -16.77 -8.84
CA THR A 269 16.11 -17.74 -7.78
C THR A 269 15.09 -18.75 -8.27
N LYS A 270 13.99 -18.32 -8.90
CA LYS A 270 12.91 -19.22 -9.31
C LYS A 270 13.18 -19.87 -10.66
N ASP A 271 13.40 -19.06 -11.72
CA ASP A 271 13.44 -19.59 -13.08
C ASP A 271 14.76 -20.29 -13.39
N ALA A 272 15.91 -19.69 -13.02
CA ALA A 272 17.21 -20.23 -13.35
C ALA A 272 17.70 -21.25 -12.32
N PHE A 273 17.60 -20.95 -11.02
CA PHE A 273 18.07 -21.82 -9.95
C PHE A 273 17.04 -22.89 -9.56
N GLY A 274 15.76 -22.63 -9.79
CA GLY A 274 14.67 -23.58 -9.53
C GLY A 274 14.26 -23.67 -8.07
N SER A 275 14.56 -22.65 -7.23
CA SER A 275 14.09 -22.59 -5.86
C SER A 275 12.77 -21.85 -5.75
N VAL A 276 11.81 -22.40 -5.01
CA VAL A 276 10.54 -21.73 -4.66
C VAL A 276 10.73 -20.70 -3.55
N ASN A 277 11.85 -20.70 -2.84
CA ASN A 277 12.10 -19.94 -1.65
C ASN A 277 12.64 -18.51 -1.95
N ALA A 278 11.76 -17.66 -2.47
CA ALA A 278 12.04 -16.24 -2.62
C ALA A 278 11.01 -15.43 -1.82
N HIS A 279 11.40 -14.90 -0.67
CA HIS A 279 10.50 -14.31 0.31
C HIS A 279 10.77 -12.82 0.51
N GLY A 280 9.71 -12.02 0.38
CA GLY A 280 9.73 -10.59 0.65
C GLY A 280 9.06 -10.25 1.98
N HIS A 281 9.35 -9.04 2.47
CA HIS A 281 8.79 -8.55 3.73
C HIS A 281 7.37 -7.97 3.60
N THR A 282 6.77 -7.98 2.41
CA THR A 282 5.50 -7.25 2.14
C THR A 282 4.36 -7.72 3.05
N THR A 283 4.28 -9.01 3.36
CA THR A 283 3.25 -9.56 4.24
C THR A 283 3.34 -8.95 5.65
N VAL A 284 4.54 -8.85 6.22
CA VAL A 284 4.75 -8.21 7.52
C VAL A 284 4.54 -6.69 7.45
N CYS A 285 4.92 -6.07 6.33
CA CYS A 285 4.88 -4.62 6.15
C CYS A 285 3.48 -4.08 5.88
N GLN A 286 2.69 -4.76 5.04
CA GLN A 286 1.42 -4.27 4.49
C GLN A 286 0.36 -5.37 4.34
N GLY A 287 0.59 -6.56 4.91
CA GLY A 287 -0.34 -7.68 4.78
C GLY A 287 -1.75 -7.28 5.19
N SER A 288 -1.89 -6.70 6.37
CA SER A 288 -3.19 -6.26 6.89
C SER A 288 -3.90 -5.27 5.95
N LEU A 289 -3.19 -4.27 5.41
CA LEU A 289 -3.76 -3.33 4.43
C LEU A 289 -4.22 -4.03 3.15
N TYR A 290 -3.38 -4.91 2.60
CA TYR A 290 -3.69 -5.59 1.35
C TYR A 290 -4.83 -6.60 1.47
N PHE A 291 -4.84 -7.39 2.54
CA PHE A 291 -5.89 -8.39 2.74
C PHE A 291 -7.22 -7.76 3.13
N THR A 292 -7.21 -6.68 3.91
CA THR A 292 -8.42 -5.90 4.17
C THR A 292 -8.94 -5.26 2.88
N GLY A 293 -8.07 -4.65 2.08
CA GLY A 293 -8.46 -4.11 0.77
C GLY A 293 -9.05 -5.18 -0.15
N LYS A 294 -8.50 -6.43 -0.11
CA LYS A 294 -9.07 -7.56 -0.84
C LYS A 294 -10.48 -7.90 -0.32
N ALA A 295 -10.65 -8.07 0.99
CA ALA A 295 -11.93 -8.42 1.59
C ALA A 295 -13.02 -7.36 1.30
N MET A 296 -12.68 -6.07 1.41
CA MET A 296 -13.61 -4.95 1.15
C MET A 296 -13.97 -4.76 -0.32
N SER A 297 -13.22 -5.35 -1.25
CA SER A 297 -13.44 -5.21 -2.70
C SER A 297 -13.88 -6.49 -3.38
N GLU A 298 -14.11 -7.56 -2.63
CA GLU A 298 -14.71 -8.78 -3.18
C GLU A 298 -16.17 -8.54 -3.58
N GLN A 299 -16.55 -9.15 -4.71
CA GLN A 299 -17.92 -9.16 -5.22
C GLN A 299 -18.44 -10.59 -5.24
N TRP A 300 -19.74 -10.74 -5.10
CA TRP A 300 -20.39 -12.02 -5.32
C TRP A 300 -20.54 -12.23 -6.82
N ASP A 301 -19.80 -13.16 -7.39
CA ASP A 301 -19.81 -13.43 -8.82
C ASP A 301 -19.37 -14.88 -9.10
N TYR A 302 -19.55 -15.33 -10.34
CA TYR A 302 -19.12 -16.63 -10.79
C TYR A 302 -17.59 -16.71 -10.88
N ASP A 303 -17.05 -17.74 -10.24
CA ASP A 303 -15.62 -18.06 -10.34
C ASP A 303 -15.40 -19.15 -11.37
N GLU A 304 -14.75 -18.80 -12.49
CA GLU A 304 -14.52 -19.71 -13.62
C GLU A 304 -13.66 -20.93 -13.24
N LYS A 305 -12.79 -20.80 -12.24
CA LYS A 305 -11.93 -21.88 -11.79
C LYS A 305 -12.71 -22.91 -10.97
N ASP A 306 -13.53 -22.46 -10.04
CA ASP A 306 -14.30 -23.31 -9.13
C ASP A 306 -15.69 -23.64 -9.69
N LYS A 307 -16.07 -23.06 -10.84
CA LYS A 307 -17.34 -23.21 -11.53
C LYS A 307 -18.58 -23.06 -10.63
N LYS A 308 -18.52 -22.05 -9.78
CA LYS A 308 -19.63 -21.69 -8.87
C LYS A 308 -19.61 -20.21 -8.48
N ALA A 309 -20.76 -19.67 -8.08
CA ALA A 309 -20.85 -18.36 -7.48
C ALA A 309 -20.20 -18.34 -6.09
N LYS A 310 -19.35 -17.34 -5.85
CA LYS A 310 -18.66 -17.11 -4.58
C LYS A 310 -18.14 -15.68 -4.47
N TRP A 311 -17.62 -15.30 -3.31
CA TRP A 311 -16.86 -14.06 -3.15
C TRP A 311 -15.55 -14.13 -3.95
N THR A 312 -15.36 -13.24 -4.90
CA THR A 312 -14.24 -13.25 -5.84
C THR A 312 -13.86 -11.85 -6.31
N GLY A 313 -12.81 -11.75 -7.11
CA GLY A 313 -12.39 -10.49 -7.77
C GLY A 313 -11.71 -9.48 -6.85
N GLY A 314 -11.65 -9.70 -5.55
CA GLY A 314 -11.04 -8.79 -4.59
C GLY A 314 -9.58 -8.48 -4.91
N LYS A 315 -9.18 -7.21 -4.78
CA LYS A 315 -7.84 -6.72 -5.09
C LYS A 315 -7.05 -6.44 -3.84
N LYS A 316 -5.81 -6.92 -3.79
CA LYS A 316 -4.85 -6.60 -2.73
C LYS A 316 -4.34 -5.17 -2.91
N PHE A 317 -5.03 -4.20 -2.35
CA PHE A 317 -4.68 -2.77 -2.43
C PHE A 317 -4.98 -2.07 -1.11
N TYR A 318 -4.68 -0.79 -1.05
CA TYR A 318 -5.07 0.11 0.03
C TYR A 318 -5.47 1.47 -0.53
N TRP A 319 -6.39 2.12 0.14
CA TRP A 319 -6.88 3.43 -0.23
C TRP A 319 -5.88 4.51 0.13
N GLN A 320 -5.84 5.54 -0.68
CA GLN A 320 -5.15 6.80 -0.38
C GLN A 320 -6.10 7.95 -0.65
N ALA A 321 -6.07 8.95 0.22
CA ALA A 321 -6.91 10.13 0.08
C ALA A 321 -6.56 10.93 -1.17
N ASP A 322 -7.57 11.50 -1.83
CA ASP A 322 -7.37 12.53 -2.84
C ASP A 322 -7.01 13.86 -2.16
N THR A 323 -5.71 14.11 -2.07
CA THR A 323 -5.18 15.30 -1.41
C THR A 323 -5.43 16.60 -2.19
N GLY A 324 -5.81 16.49 -3.46
CA GLY A 324 -6.17 17.65 -4.30
C GLY A 324 -7.61 18.10 -4.14
N GLY A 325 -8.54 17.15 -4.00
CA GLY A 325 -9.99 17.40 -3.91
C GLY A 325 -10.55 17.49 -2.49
N SER A 326 -9.83 16.96 -1.48
CA SER A 326 -10.32 16.93 -0.10
C SER A 326 -10.32 18.31 0.57
N GLU A 327 -11.29 18.51 1.44
CA GLU A 327 -11.38 19.65 2.37
C GLU A 327 -10.94 19.27 3.79
N PHE A 328 -11.11 18.00 4.14
CA PHE A 328 -10.65 17.45 5.42
C PHE A 328 -9.90 16.15 5.22
N LEU A 329 -8.71 16.04 5.78
CA LEU A 329 -7.90 14.82 5.77
C LEU A 329 -7.53 14.41 7.19
N LEU A 330 -7.87 13.17 7.51
CA LEU A 330 -7.48 12.51 8.75
C LEU A 330 -6.34 11.53 8.48
N PHE A 331 -5.16 11.80 9.00
CA PHE A 331 -4.01 10.89 8.91
C PHE A 331 -3.90 10.05 10.19
N VAL A 332 -4.01 8.73 10.05
CA VAL A 332 -3.90 7.80 11.18
C VAL A 332 -2.70 6.88 10.97
N GLY A 333 -1.70 7.00 11.85
CA GLY A 333 -0.45 6.27 11.71
C GLY A 333 0.24 6.53 10.37
N ALA A 334 0.08 7.73 9.81
CA ALA A 334 0.59 8.14 8.52
C ALA A 334 1.19 9.55 8.58
N SER A 335 2.40 9.72 8.02
CA SER A 335 3.14 10.99 8.04
C SER A 335 3.59 11.40 6.64
N PRO A 336 2.71 11.95 5.78
CA PRO A 336 3.02 12.23 4.38
C PRO A 336 4.14 13.25 4.18
N PHE A 337 4.42 14.14 5.14
CA PHE A 337 5.54 15.08 5.05
C PHE A 337 6.90 14.47 5.37
N GLU A 338 6.95 13.29 5.97
CA GLU A 338 8.22 12.62 6.32
C GLU A 338 8.46 11.36 5.52
N ALA A 339 7.41 10.62 5.25
CA ALA A 339 7.48 9.33 4.60
C ALA A 339 6.13 9.00 3.94
N ASN A 340 6.09 7.97 3.18
CA ASN A 340 4.92 7.38 2.54
C ASN A 340 5.05 7.31 1.02
N TYR A 341 4.13 6.61 0.36
CA TYR A 341 4.15 6.50 -1.10
C TYR A 341 3.69 7.80 -1.77
N GLY A 342 4.31 8.14 -2.90
CA GLY A 342 4.00 9.31 -3.71
C GLY A 342 4.27 10.67 -3.03
N PRO A 343 5.24 10.77 -2.13
CA PRO A 343 5.29 11.85 -1.17
C PRO A 343 5.54 13.24 -1.74
N PRO A 344 6.41 13.49 -2.73
CA PRO A 344 6.68 14.88 -3.15
C PRO A 344 5.44 15.57 -3.67
N LEU A 345 4.74 14.96 -4.62
CA LEU A 345 3.51 15.52 -5.19
C LEU A 345 2.39 15.62 -4.16
N ARG A 346 2.25 14.60 -3.33
CA ARG A 346 1.23 14.54 -2.29
C ARG A 346 1.45 15.61 -1.23
N ALA A 347 2.66 15.76 -0.72
CA ALA A 347 3.02 16.82 0.22
C ALA A 347 2.79 18.21 -0.38
N GLY A 348 3.12 18.41 -1.65
CA GLY A 348 2.84 19.65 -2.36
C GLY A 348 1.34 19.96 -2.43
N LYS A 349 0.50 19.01 -2.81
CA LYS A 349 -0.97 19.19 -2.86
C LYS A 349 -1.57 19.48 -1.46
N ILE A 350 -1.10 18.80 -0.42
CA ILE A 350 -1.53 19.07 0.95
C ILE A 350 -1.12 20.48 1.36
N THR A 351 0.13 20.87 1.13
CA THR A 351 0.64 22.20 1.47
C THR A 351 -0.14 23.30 0.75
N ASN A 352 -0.41 23.13 -0.55
CA ASN A 352 -1.22 24.08 -1.30
C ASN A 352 -2.63 24.23 -0.72
N GLY A 353 -3.31 23.11 -0.44
CA GLY A 353 -4.64 23.15 0.17
C GLY A 353 -4.67 23.82 1.55
N LEU A 354 -3.62 23.63 2.37
CA LEU A 354 -3.49 24.31 3.66
C LEU A 354 -3.26 25.83 3.50
N VAL A 355 -2.44 26.23 2.54
CA VAL A 355 -2.13 27.65 2.25
C VAL A 355 -3.35 28.37 1.67
N GLU A 356 -4.10 27.70 0.82
CA GLU A 356 -5.34 28.18 0.23
C GLU A 356 -6.50 28.29 1.25
N GLY A 357 -6.35 27.68 2.44
CA GLY A 357 -7.39 27.59 3.44
C GLY A 357 -8.54 26.63 3.08
N ARG A 358 -8.40 25.88 1.98
CA ARG A 358 -9.36 24.87 1.55
C ARG A 358 -9.30 23.62 2.40
N LEU A 359 -8.09 23.17 2.73
CA LEU A 359 -7.84 21.90 3.40
C LEU A 359 -7.56 22.11 4.90
N LYS A 360 -8.22 21.32 5.72
CA LYS A 360 -7.92 21.12 7.14
C LYS A 360 -7.41 19.70 7.33
N ILE A 361 -6.37 19.51 8.15
CA ILE A 361 -5.85 18.17 8.46
C ILE A 361 -5.89 17.89 9.95
N ALA A 362 -6.16 16.64 10.31
CA ALA A 362 -5.97 16.11 11.65
C ALA A 362 -5.03 14.90 11.61
N VAL A 363 -4.34 14.63 12.70
CA VAL A 363 -3.37 13.53 12.80
C VAL A 363 -3.57 12.76 14.10
N VAL A 364 -3.77 11.45 13.96
CA VAL A 364 -3.76 10.48 15.06
C VAL A 364 -2.44 9.70 14.95
N ASP A 365 -1.51 10.00 15.82
CA ASP A 365 -0.16 9.42 15.83
C ASP A 365 0.46 9.62 17.22
N PRO A 366 1.09 8.63 17.84
CA PRO A 366 1.72 8.79 19.15
C PRO A 366 2.83 9.84 19.17
N ARG A 367 3.41 10.15 18.00
CA ARG A 367 4.51 11.09 17.82
C ARG A 367 4.03 12.38 17.14
N LEU A 368 4.41 13.53 17.70
CA LEU A 368 4.25 14.83 17.05
C LEU A 368 5.19 14.91 15.82
N SER A 369 4.73 14.36 14.71
CA SER A 369 5.45 14.35 13.44
C SER A 369 5.44 15.72 12.75
N LYS A 370 6.24 15.89 11.66
CA LYS A 370 6.16 17.11 10.83
C LYS A 370 4.77 17.31 10.23
N THR A 371 4.04 16.24 9.96
CA THR A 371 2.64 16.29 9.52
C THR A 371 1.74 16.76 10.66
N ALA A 372 1.89 16.18 11.85
CA ALA A 372 1.13 16.56 13.04
C ALA A 372 1.36 18.02 13.45
N ALA A 373 2.60 18.54 13.29
CA ALA A 373 2.93 19.94 13.57
C ALA A 373 2.22 20.95 12.63
N LYS A 374 1.59 20.50 11.56
CA LYS A 374 0.78 21.31 10.64
C LYS A 374 -0.72 21.02 10.76
N ALA A 375 -1.11 20.10 11.62
CA ALA A 375 -2.50 19.70 11.79
C ALA A 375 -3.29 20.76 12.60
N TRP A 376 -4.57 20.89 12.27
CA TRP A 376 -5.56 21.56 13.11
C TRP A 376 -5.65 20.89 14.50
N LYS A 377 -5.59 19.53 14.51
CA LYS A 377 -5.63 18.75 15.74
C LYS A 377 -4.67 17.55 15.61
N TRP A 378 -3.83 17.38 16.62
CA TRP A 378 -2.99 16.21 16.83
C TRP A 378 -3.49 15.44 18.05
N ILE A 379 -3.69 14.13 17.89
CA ILE A 379 -4.20 13.24 18.93
C ILE A 379 -3.17 12.15 19.16
N PRO A 380 -2.48 12.12 20.32
CA PRO A 380 -1.44 11.15 20.64
C PRO A 380 -2.03 9.81 21.13
N ALA A 381 -2.78 9.12 20.28
CA ALA A 381 -3.38 7.84 20.63
C ALA A 381 -2.32 6.76 20.93
N LYS A 382 -2.63 5.89 21.87
CA LYS A 382 -1.80 4.75 22.25
C LYS A 382 -1.64 3.79 21.06
N PRO A 383 -0.40 3.36 20.72
CA PRO A 383 -0.19 2.45 19.60
C PRO A 383 -0.96 1.13 19.75
N GLY A 384 -1.53 0.64 18.64
CA GLY A 384 -2.32 -0.60 18.60
C GLY A 384 -3.79 -0.42 19.00
N THR A 385 -4.24 0.82 19.26
CA THR A 385 -5.63 1.13 19.64
C THR A 385 -6.41 1.87 18.54
N GLU A 386 -5.85 1.94 17.35
CA GLU A 386 -6.45 2.68 16.25
C GLU A 386 -7.80 2.11 15.81
N GLY A 387 -8.02 0.79 15.99
CA GLY A 387 -9.32 0.16 15.79
C GLY A 387 -10.37 0.61 16.80
N ALA A 388 -10.00 0.72 18.07
CA ALA A 388 -10.87 1.27 19.12
C ALA A 388 -11.24 2.74 18.83
N PHE A 389 -10.29 3.52 18.33
CA PHE A 389 -10.55 4.90 17.91
C PHE A 389 -11.59 4.96 16.78
N ALA A 390 -11.45 4.10 15.76
CA ALA A 390 -12.41 4.01 14.66
C ALA A 390 -13.81 3.62 15.15
N LEU A 391 -13.92 2.62 16.03
CA LEU A 391 -15.21 2.19 16.60
C LEU A 391 -15.86 3.28 17.44
N GLY A 392 -15.09 4.05 18.22
CA GLY A 392 -15.59 5.21 18.94
C GLY A 392 -16.15 6.30 18.00
N MET A 393 -15.47 6.58 16.87
CA MET A 393 -15.99 7.49 15.84
C MET A 393 -17.26 6.94 15.18
N ILE A 394 -17.27 5.67 14.79
CA ILE A 394 -18.43 4.98 14.16
C ILE A 394 -19.62 5.06 15.10
N ARG A 395 -19.44 4.74 16.39
CA ARG A 395 -20.50 4.85 17.39
C ARG A 395 -21.11 6.26 17.40
N TRP A 396 -20.29 7.28 17.55
CA TRP A 396 -20.77 8.66 17.57
C TRP A 396 -21.50 9.06 16.28
N ILE A 397 -20.94 8.67 15.13
CA ILE A 397 -21.51 8.96 13.80
C ILE A 397 -22.91 8.35 13.66
N ILE A 398 -23.10 7.09 14.09
CA ILE A 398 -24.40 6.41 14.01
C ILE A 398 -25.38 7.00 15.01
N GLU A 399 -25.00 7.24 16.28
CA GLU A 399 -25.84 7.87 17.30
C GLU A 399 -26.34 9.25 16.86
N GLN A 400 -25.47 10.04 16.23
CA GLN A 400 -25.81 11.38 15.76
C GLN A 400 -26.45 11.37 14.35
N LYS A 401 -26.65 10.19 13.74
CA LYS A 401 -27.20 10.01 12.38
C LYS A 401 -26.45 10.85 11.33
N ARG A 402 -25.11 10.95 11.46
CA ARG A 402 -24.26 11.74 10.58
C ARG A 402 -23.60 10.89 9.48
N PHE A 403 -24.33 9.93 8.94
CA PHE A 403 -23.94 9.11 7.80
C PHE A 403 -24.88 9.35 6.61
N ASP A 404 -24.45 8.99 5.43
CA ASP A 404 -25.28 9.06 4.22
C ASP A 404 -26.26 7.88 4.17
N ALA A 405 -27.45 8.09 4.74
CA ALA A 405 -28.49 7.05 4.82
C ALA A 405 -28.95 6.58 3.44
N ARG A 406 -28.99 7.48 2.45
CA ARG A 406 -29.41 7.16 1.09
C ARG A 406 -28.39 6.22 0.41
N TYR A 407 -27.11 6.56 0.48
CA TYR A 407 -26.05 5.71 -0.03
C TYR A 407 -26.02 4.33 0.62
N LEU A 408 -26.10 4.27 1.97
CA LEU A 408 -26.06 3.01 2.71
C LEU A 408 -27.30 2.14 2.46
N ALA A 409 -28.43 2.72 2.08
CA ALA A 409 -29.64 1.96 1.74
C ALA A 409 -29.55 1.23 0.40
N ASN A 410 -28.59 1.55 -0.46
CA ASN A 410 -28.42 0.93 -1.77
C ASN A 410 -27.97 -0.53 -1.64
N ALA A 411 -28.89 -1.47 -1.83
CA ALA A 411 -28.58 -2.89 -1.72
C ALA A 411 -27.89 -3.46 -2.96
N ASN A 412 -28.04 -2.82 -4.13
CA ASN A 412 -27.52 -3.31 -5.39
C ASN A 412 -27.04 -2.19 -6.33
N LYS A 413 -26.45 -2.60 -7.43
CA LYS A 413 -25.88 -1.70 -8.45
C LYS A 413 -26.93 -0.77 -9.07
N ALA A 414 -28.16 -1.25 -9.30
CA ALA A 414 -29.23 -0.45 -9.86
C ALA A 414 -29.62 0.71 -8.93
N ALA A 415 -29.73 0.47 -7.63
CA ALA A 415 -30.03 1.50 -6.63
C ALA A 415 -28.90 2.55 -6.55
N ALA A 416 -27.65 2.11 -6.54
CA ALA A 416 -26.51 3.03 -6.60
C ALA A 416 -26.53 3.89 -7.87
N LYS A 417 -26.83 3.31 -9.04
CA LYS A 417 -26.92 4.02 -10.30
C LYS A 417 -28.07 5.06 -10.31
N GLU A 418 -29.21 4.73 -9.73
CA GLU A 418 -30.34 5.66 -9.55
C GLU A 418 -29.93 6.87 -8.71
N ASP A 419 -29.12 6.66 -7.69
CA ASP A 419 -28.59 7.71 -6.81
C ASP A 419 -27.36 8.45 -7.36
N GLY A 420 -26.87 8.07 -8.54
CA GLY A 420 -25.66 8.64 -9.13
C GLY A 420 -24.37 8.22 -8.42
N GLU A 421 -24.41 7.09 -7.67
CA GLU A 421 -23.25 6.57 -6.95
C GLU A 421 -22.48 5.53 -7.80
N PRO A 422 -21.14 5.57 -7.78
CA PRO A 422 -20.32 4.62 -8.51
C PRO A 422 -20.21 3.25 -7.82
N THR A 423 -20.61 3.17 -6.55
CA THR A 423 -20.49 1.98 -5.70
C THR A 423 -21.71 1.80 -4.81
N TRP A 424 -21.85 0.64 -4.23
CA TRP A 424 -22.83 0.31 -3.17
C TRP A 424 -22.17 -0.49 -2.07
N THR A 425 -22.87 -0.68 -0.93
CA THR A 425 -22.38 -1.45 0.20
C THR A 425 -23.31 -2.60 0.53
N ASN A 426 -22.88 -3.47 1.43
CA ASN A 426 -23.72 -4.52 2.00
C ASN A 426 -24.42 -4.08 3.31
N ALA A 427 -24.46 -2.77 3.61
CA ALA A 427 -24.97 -2.25 4.88
C ALA A 427 -26.38 -2.76 5.25
N VAL A 428 -27.26 -2.89 4.25
CA VAL A 428 -28.66 -3.33 4.41
C VAL A 428 -28.87 -4.81 4.12
N TRP A 429 -27.84 -5.57 3.80
CA TRP A 429 -27.99 -7.00 3.55
C TRP A 429 -28.21 -7.73 4.87
N LEU A 430 -29.15 -8.68 4.88
CA LEU A 430 -29.47 -9.44 6.08
C LEU A 430 -28.46 -10.55 6.31
N VAL A 431 -27.98 -10.66 7.53
CA VAL A 431 -27.07 -11.70 8.04
C VAL A 431 -27.86 -12.58 9.01
N LYS A 432 -27.76 -13.89 8.86
CA LYS A 432 -28.36 -14.86 9.79
C LYS A 432 -27.65 -14.78 11.14
N VAL A 433 -28.41 -14.88 12.21
CA VAL A 433 -27.87 -14.99 13.58
C VAL A 433 -27.94 -16.46 13.99
N GLU A 434 -26.78 -17.04 14.29
CA GLU A 434 -26.67 -18.43 14.70
C GLU A 434 -27.24 -18.66 16.10
N LYS A 435 -27.45 -19.93 16.49
CA LYS A 435 -28.08 -20.30 17.79
C LYS A 435 -27.31 -19.78 19.01
N ASP A 436 -26.03 -19.57 18.88
CA ASP A 436 -25.15 -18.99 19.92
C ASP A 436 -25.13 -17.44 19.92
N GLY A 437 -25.95 -16.82 19.05
CA GLY A 437 -26.05 -15.37 18.90
C GLY A 437 -24.98 -14.76 17.99
N GLN A 438 -24.06 -15.56 17.44
CA GLN A 438 -23.02 -15.05 16.55
C GLN A 438 -23.54 -14.78 15.13
N PRO A 439 -22.94 -13.80 14.41
CA PRO A 439 -23.25 -13.58 13.00
C PRO A 439 -22.86 -14.79 12.15
N GLY A 440 -23.77 -15.28 11.34
CA GLY A 440 -23.57 -16.35 10.37
C GLY A 440 -23.30 -15.82 8.96
N THR A 441 -23.85 -16.52 7.97
CA THR A 441 -23.77 -16.11 6.56
C THR A 441 -24.89 -15.11 6.21
N PHE A 442 -24.75 -14.42 5.09
CA PHE A 442 -25.84 -13.60 4.54
C PHE A 442 -27.07 -14.47 4.27
N LEU A 443 -28.25 -13.94 4.59
CA LEU A 443 -29.53 -14.57 4.31
C LEU A 443 -29.75 -14.68 2.80
N ARG A 444 -30.13 -15.87 2.35
CA ARG A 444 -30.48 -16.13 0.96
C ARG A 444 -31.97 -16.35 0.82
N ALA A 445 -32.50 -16.07 -0.36
CA ALA A 445 -33.93 -16.22 -0.62
C ALA A 445 -34.44 -17.66 -0.33
N ALA A 446 -33.65 -18.65 -0.68
CA ALA A 446 -33.97 -20.06 -0.39
C ALA A 446 -34.04 -20.37 1.11
N ASP A 447 -33.30 -19.68 1.97
CA ASP A 447 -33.35 -19.89 3.43
C ASP A 447 -34.73 -19.60 4.04
N ILE A 448 -35.53 -18.77 3.38
CA ILE A 448 -36.86 -18.31 3.84
C ILE A 448 -37.98 -18.72 2.90
N GLY A 449 -37.72 -19.65 1.99
CA GLY A 449 -38.73 -20.18 1.07
C GLY A 449 -39.19 -19.21 -0.04
N LEU A 450 -38.42 -18.16 -0.31
CA LEU A 450 -38.63 -17.30 -1.48
C LEU A 450 -38.02 -17.95 -2.72
N GLU A 451 -38.83 -18.14 -3.76
CA GLU A 451 -38.31 -18.56 -5.08
C GLU A 451 -37.70 -17.38 -5.80
N ALA A 452 -36.43 -17.17 -5.60
CA ALA A 452 -35.71 -16.08 -6.23
C ALA A 452 -34.37 -16.56 -6.83
N LYS A 453 -34.41 -17.67 -7.56
CA LYS A 453 -33.26 -18.10 -8.39
C LYS A 453 -33.10 -17.15 -9.56
N ILE A 454 -31.84 -16.77 -9.80
CA ILE A 454 -31.45 -15.88 -10.87
C ILE A 454 -30.65 -16.72 -11.87
N ALA A 455 -31.19 -16.89 -13.08
CA ALA A 455 -30.44 -17.48 -14.18
C ALA A 455 -29.38 -16.47 -14.67
N LYS A 456 -28.12 -16.86 -14.63
CA LYS A 456 -26.97 -16.05 -15.02
C LYS A 456 -26.14 -16.76 -16.09
N THR A 457 -25.38 -15.99 -16.85
CA THR A 457 -24.38 -16.49 -17.77
C THR A 457 -23.01 -15.93 -17.40
N ALA A 458 -22.06 -16.80 -17.13
CA ALA A 458 -20.69 -16.43 -16.85
C ALA A 458 -19.99 -15.88 -18.11
N LYS A 459 -18.83 -15.24 -17.95
CA LYS A 459 -18.07 -14.67 -19.06
C LYS A 459 -17.59 -15.72 -20.09
N ASP A 460 -17.38 -16.94 -19.62
CA ASP A 460 -17.04 -18.09 -20.47
C ASP A 460 -18.23 -18.72 -21.20
N GLY A 461 -19.43 -18.15 -21.05
CA GLY A 461 -20.68 -18.64 -21.64
C GLY A 461 -21.40 -19.70 -20.82
N THR A 462 -20.89 -20.09 -19.64
CA THR A 462 -21.53 -21.09 -18.78
C THR A 462 -22.78 -20.54 -18.15
N ALA A 463 -23.93 -21.20 -18.36
CA ALA A 463 -25.17 -20.88 -17.66
C ALA A 463 -25.13 -21.48 -16.24
N TYR A 464 -25.56 -20.69 -15.25
CA TYR A 464 -25.68 -21.13 -13.87
C TYR A 464 -26.85 -20.43 -13.17
N ASP A 465 -27.41 -21.10 -12.17
CA ASP A 465 -28.40 -20.51 -11.30
C ASP A 465 -27.73 -20.02 -10.01
N ASP A 466 -28.07 -18.81 -9.59
CA ASP A 466 -27.65 -18.25 -8.32
C ASP A 466 -28.87 -17.98 -7.44
N ASP A 467 -28.68 -18.00 -6.13
CA ASP A 467 -29.72 -17.65 -5.18
C ASP A 467 -29.58 -16.16 -4.80
N SER A 468 -30.70 -15.47 -4.66
CA SER A 468 -30.74 -14.05 -4.31
C SER A 468 -30.33 -13.80 -2.86
N PHE A 469 -29.75 -12.62 -2.61
CA PHE A 469 -29.62 -12.05 -1.26
C PHE A 469 -30.95 -11.43 -0.83
N VAL A 470 -31.07 -11.15 0.46
CA VAL A 470 -32.31 -10.60 1.04
C VAL A 470 -32.01 -9.33 1.84
N THR A 471 -32.88 -8.34 1.69
CA THR A 471 -32.98 -7.15 2.54
C THR A 471 -34.42 -6.95 3.00
N LEU A 472 -34.67 -5.98 3.89
CA LEU A 472 -36.06 -5.55 4.21
C LEU A 472 -36.39 -4.25 3.50
N GLN A 473 -37.62 -4.15 2.98
CA GLN A 473 -38.26 -2.91 2.52
C GLN A 473 -39.64 -2.80 3.14
N ALA A 474 -39.90 -1.76 3.90
CA ALA A 474 -41.16 -1.56 4.64
C ALA A 474 -41.56 -2.82 5.46
N GLY A 475 -40.60 -3.39 6.18
CA GLY A 475 -40.75 -4.57 7.02
C GLY A 475 -40.94 -5.88 6.26
N ARG A 476 -40.81 -5.90 4.94
CA ARG A 476 -41.01 -7.12 4.11
C ARG A 476 -39.70 -7.59 3.51
N PRO A 477 -39.45 -8.90 3.49
CA PRO A 477 -38.26 -9.44 2.84
C PRO A 477 -38.32 -9.26 1.32
N VAL A 478 -37.27 -8.72 0.74
CA VAL A 478 -37.12 -8.51 -0.69
C VAL A 478 -35.84 -9.20 -1.15
N ALA A 479 -35.98 -10.11 -2.09
CA ALA A 479 -34.86 -10.78 -2.73
C ALA A 479 -34.25 -9.90 -3.84
N PHE A 480 -32.93 -9.88 -3.93
CA PHE A 480 -32.20 -9.07 -4.92
C PHE A 480 -30.88 -9.71 -5.35
N ASP A 481 -30.43 -9.33 -6.56
CA ASP A 481 -29.06 -9.57 -7.04
C ASP A 481 -28.21 -8.31 -6.80
N PRO A 482 -27.05 -8.43 -6.14
CA PRO A 482 -26.12 -7.30 -5.98
C PRO A 482 -25.68 -6.64 -7.28
N ASN A 483 -25.59 -7.42 -8.36
CA ASN A 483 -25.11 -6.98 -9.66
C ASN A 483 -26.24 -6.57 -10.62
N ASP A 484 -27.51 -6.65 -10.21
CA ASP A 484 -28.64 -6.20 -11.02
C ASP A 484 -28.51 -4.70 -11.33
N GLU A 485 -28.56 -4.35 -12.63
CA GLU A 485 -28.49 -2.97 -13.13
C GLU A 485 -29.87 -2.38 -13.47
N ALA A 486 -30.91 -3.19 -13.41
CA ALA A 486 -32.23 -2.81 -13.90
C ALA A 486 -33.23 -2.48 -12.76
N ARG A 487 -33.23 -3.26 -11.68
CA ARG A 487 -34.18 -3.13 -10.58
C ARG A 487 -33.52 -2.55 -9.33
N PRO A 488 -33.72 -1.26 -9.02
CA PRO A 488 -33.22 -0.67 -7.78
C PRO A 488 -33.85 -1.31 -6.55
N VAL A 489 -33.02 -1.64 -5.57
CA VAL A 489 -33.47 -2.15 -4.27
C VAL A 489 -32.81 -1.35 -3.16
N HIS A 490 -33.62 -0.67 -2.35
CA HIS A 490 -33.19 0.08 -1.17
C HIS A 490 -33.63 -0.66 0.08
N GLY A 491 -32.70 -0.96 0.98
CA GLY A 491 -32.98 -1.73 2.19
C GLY A 491 -33.08 -0.86 3.44
N GLU A 492 -33.57 -1.45 4.52
CA GLU A 492 -33.60 -0.86 5.85
C GLU A 492 -32.24 -0.97 6.53
N LEU A 493 -31.79 0.15 7.13
CA LEU A 493 -30.42 0.30 7.63
C LEU A 493 -30.15 -0.51 8.91
N LEU A 494 -30.97 -0.32 9.95
CA LEU A 494 -30.79 -0.96 11.25
C LEU A 494 -31.91 -1.96 11.47
N VAL A 495 -31.59 -3.23 11.27
CA VAL A 495 -32.55 -4.35 11.37
C VAL A 495 -32.02 -5.36 12.39
N ASP A 496 -32.85 -5.71 13.38
CA ASP A 496 -32.70 -6.85 14.28
C ASP A 496 -34.11 -7.45 14.46
N THR A 497 -34.39 -8.54 13.75
CA THR A 497 -35.72 -9.12 13.70
C THR A 497 -35.70 -10.61 13.34
N GLU A 498 -36.88 -11.20 13.16
CA GLU A 498 -37.04 -12.54 12.64
C GLU A 498 -37.81 -12.51 11.31
N VAL A 499 -37.28 -13.20 10.31
CA VAL A 499 -37.90 -13.34 8.99
C VAL A 499 -38.16 -14.80 8.73
N THR A 500 -39.42 -15.18 8.65
CA THR A 500 -39.89 -16.58 8.41
C THR A 500 -39.20 -17.62 9.32
N GLY A 501 -39.08 -17.31 10.62
CA GLY A 501 -38.44 -18.20 11.60
C GLY A 501 -36.91 -18.14 11.65
N VAL A 502 -36.28 -17.27 10.84
CA VAL A 502 -34.84 -17.06 10.83
C VAL A 502 -34.52 -15.72 11.50
N LYS A 503 -33.76 -15.75 12.58
CA LYS A 503 -33.27 -14.53 13.23
C LYS A 503 -32.22 -13.86 12.35
N VAL A 504 -32.36 -12.56 12.10
CA VAL A 504 -31.48 -11.81 11.18
C VAL A 504 -31.17 -10.41 11.70
N LYS A 505 -29.99 -9.92 11.28
CA LYS A 505 -29.57 -8.53 11.47
C LYS A 505 -29.04 -7.97 10.14
N SER A 506 -29.21 -6.67 9.92
CA SER A 506 -28.50 -6.02 8.82
C SER A 506 -27.00 -5.92 9.13
N ALA A 507 -26.15 -5.86 8.10
CA ALA A 507 -24.73 -5.70 8.31
C ALA A 507 -24.39 -4.39 9.04
N LEU A 508 -25.15 -3.31 8.81
CA LEU A 508 -24.99 -2.05 9.56
C LEU A 508 -25.39 -2.21 11.04
N GLN A 509 -26.41 -3.01 11.34
CA GLN A 509 -26.78 -3.33 12.72
C GLN A 509 -25.66 -4.03 13.47
N LEU A 510 -24.98 -4.99 12.82
CA LEU A 510 -23.83 -5.67 13.40
C LEU A 510 -22.66 -4.72 13.65
N LEU A 511 -22.41 -3.78 12.73
CA LEU A 511 -21.39 -2.74 12.92
C LEU A 511 -21.73 -1.81 14.08
N TRP A 512 -23.01 -1.43 14.19
CA TRP A 512 -23.51 -0.64 15.30
C TRP A 512 -23.33 -1.35 16.66
N GLU A 513 -23.64 -2.65 16.73
CA GLU A 513 -23.44 -3.45 17.93
C GLU A 513 -21.97 -3.51 18.33
N SER A 514 -21.08 -3.79 17.38
CA SER A 514 -19.64 -3.80 17.64
C SER A 514 -19.13 -2.44 18.11
N ALA A 515 -19.60 -1.35 17.53
CA ALA A 515 -19.23 -0.01 17.99
C ALA A 515 -19.83 0.34 19.35
N SER A 516 -20.90 -0.32 19.75
CA SER A 516 -21.63 -0.10 21.00
C SER A 516 -21.19 -1.00 22.15
N GLU A 517 -20.22 -1.92 21.92
CA GLU A 517 -19.63 -2.75 22.99
C GLU A 517 -19.03 -1.90 24.12
N HIS A 518 -18.54 -0.69 23.80
CA HIS A 518 -18.02 0.28 24.75
C HIS A 518 -18.63 1.66 24.53
N THR A 519 -18.75 2.46 25.59
CA THR A 519 -19.11 3.87 25.50
C THR A 519 -17.99 4.67 24.81
N ILE A 520 -18.27 5.90 24.39
CA ILE A 520 -17.24 6.77 23.78
C ILE A 520 -16.11 7.05 24.77
N GLU A 521 -16.45 7.19 26.06
CA GLU A 521 -15.50 7.37 27.16
C GLU A 521 -14.58 6.15 27.33
N GLU A 522 -15.14 4.94 27.25
CA GLU A 522 -14.37 3.69 27.35
C GLU A 522 -13.47 3.49 26.12
N TRP A 523 -13.99 3.75 24.90
CA TRP A 523 -13.15 3.74 23.69
C TRP A 523 -12.01 4.75 23.80
N ALA A 524 -12.27 5.95 24.30
CA ALA A 524 -11.25 6.97 24.52
C ALA A 524 -10.21 6.53 25.56
N ALA A 525 -10.66 5.92 26.67
CA ALA A 525 -9.77 5.38 27.71
C ALA A 525 -8.84 4.28 27.17
N ILE A 526 -9.35 3.36 26.33
CA ILE A 526 -8.53 2.35 25.63
C ILE A 526 -7.43 3.04 24.81
N CYS A 527 -7.78 4.12 24.10
CA CYS A 527 -6.86 4.88 23.28
C CYS A 527 -5.91 5.79 24.05
N GLY A 528 -6.16 6.00 25.35
CA GLY A 528 -5.39 6.93 26.19
C GLY A 528 -5.59 8.42 25.83
N ILE A 529 -6.78 8.77 25.37
CA ILE A 529 -7.20 10.12 24.94
C ILE A 529 -8.50 10.52 25.62
N THR A 530 -9.02 11.71 25.33
CA THR A 530 -10.34 12.16 25.84
C THR A 530 -11.47 11.76 24.90
N SER A 531 -12.69 11.55 25.43
CA SER A 531 -13.90 11.33 24.62
C SER A 531 -14.16 12.52 23.68
N GLN A 532 -13.82 13.73 24.11
CA GLN A 532 -13.95 14.94 23.30
C GLN A 532 -13.04 14.89 22.05
N ASP A 533 -11.88 14.22 22.10
CA ASP A 533 -11.01 14.05 20.93
C ASP A 533 -11.70 13.22 19.84
N ILE A 534 -12.37 12.14 20.23
CA ILE A 534 -13.15 11.29 19.32
C ILE A 534 -14.34 12.10 18.74
N ILE A 535 -15.09 12.78 19.60
CA ILE A 535 -16.28 13.55 19.21
C ILE A 535 -15.91 14.67 18.24
N ASP A 536 -14.88 15.47 18.56
CA ASP A 536 -14.45 16.56 17.69
C ASP A 536 -14.03 16.07 16.32
N LEU A 537 -13.29 14.97 16.29
CA LEU A 537 -12.79 14.41 15.03
C LEU A 537 -13.92 13.82 14.20
N ALA A 538 -14.84 13.07 14.82
CA ALA A 538 -16.01 12.50 14.14
C ALA A 538 -16.94 13.60 13.59
N ARG A 539 -17.14 14.67 14.37
CA ARG A 539 -17.93 15.83 13.96
C ARG A 539 -17.29 16.55 12.77
N GLU A 540 -16.00 16.83 12.85
CA GLU A 540 -15.29 17.51 11.76
C GLU A 540 -15.27 16.64 10.51
N PHE A 541 -14.93 15.36 10.61
CA PHE A 541 -14.88 14.42 9.50
C PHE A 541 -16.21 14.38 8.73
N THR A 542 -17.33 14.27 9.45
CA THR A 542 -18.67 14.19 8.85
C THR A 542 -19.24 15.54 8.38
N SER A 543 -18.54 16.66 8.62
CA SER A 543 -18.99 18.00 8.20
C SER A 543 -18.61 18.33 6.75
N HIS A 544 -17.75 17.53 6.13
CA HIS A 544 -17.25 17.78 4.77
C HIS A 544 -17.83 16.82 3.71
N GLY A 545 -18.76 15.94 4.08
CA GLY A 545 -19.39 14.97 3.18
C GLY A 545 -18.35 14.17 2.38
N LYS A 546 -18.53 14.08 1.08
CA LYS A 546 -17.63 13.34 0.16
C LYS A 546 -16.23 13.98 -0.01
N ARG A 547 -15.98 15.15 0.59
CA ARG A 547 -14.68 15.83 0.57
C ARG A 547 -13.87 15.61 1.84
N ALA A 548 -14.30 14.71 2.71
CA ALA A 548 -13.51 14.18 3.82
C ALA A 548 -12.90 12.81 3.43
N ALA A 549 -11.69 12.56 3.89
CA ALA A 549 -11.08 11.23 3.75
C ALA A 549 -10.16 10.90 4.93
N ALA A 550 -10.15 9.63 5.33
CA ALA A 550 -9.14 9.10 6.23
C ALA A 550 -8.02 8.42 5.43
N ASP A 551 -6.80 8.72 5.79
CA ASP A 551 -5.61 8.12 5.21
C ASP A 551 -4.88 7.32 6.28
N ILE A 552 -5.10 6.02 6.25
CA ILE A 552 -4.47 5.07 7.17
C ILE A 552 -3.27 4.41 6.50
N HIS A 553 -2.25 4.12 7.29
CA HIS A 553 -1.10 3.44 6.76
C HIS A 553 -0.48 2.46 7.77
N ARG A 554 0.82 2.27 7.71
CA ARG A 554 1.53 1.22 8.48
C ARG A 554 1.37 1.36 9.99
N GLY A 555 1.18 2.55 10.52
CA GLY A 555 0.92 2.75 11.94
C GLY A 555 -0.29 1.96 12.41
N VAL A 556 -1.36 1.89 11.59
CA VAL A 556 -2.57 1.11 11.89
C VAL A 556 -2.38 -0.39 11.63
N SER A 557 -1.64 -0.74 10.58
CA SER A 557 -1.64 -2.12 10.05
C SER A 557 -0.56 -3.04 10.60
N GLN A 558 0.52 -2.50 11.20
CA GLN A 558 1.68 -3.29 11.65
C GLN A 558 1.58 -3.72 13.12
N HIS A 559 0.39 -4.06 13.56
CA HIS A 559 0.09 -4.62 14.87
C HIS A 559 -0.53 -6.01 14.74
N THR A 560 -0.58 -6.79 15.82
CA THR A 560 -1.22 -8.11 15.83
C THR A 560 -2.70 -8.07 15.49
N ASN A 561 -3.38 -6.98 15.85
CA ASN A 561 -4.78 -6.68 15.49
C ASN A 561 -4.92 -5.82 14.22
N GLY A 562 -3.85 -5.63 13.46
CA GLY A 562 -3.79 -4.68 12.33
C GLY A 562 -4.83 -4.95 11.24
N PHE A 563 -5.20 -6.21 10.99
CA PHE A 563 -6.25 -6.53 10.01
C PHE A 563 -7.59 -5.94 10.43
N TYR A 564 -8.02 -6.18 11.66
CA TYR A 564 -9.30 -5.67 12.18
C TYR A 564 -9.29 -4.15 12.38
N SER A 565 -8.15 -3.59 12.79
CA SER A 565 -8.01 -2.13 12.90
C SER A 565 -8.17 -1.44 11.54
N VAL A 566 -7.54 -1.98 10.49
CA VAL A 566 -7.71 -1.46 9.12
C VAL A 566 -9.15 -1.67 8.64
N PHE A 567 -9.77 -2.80 8.98
CA PHE A 567 -11.15 -3.10 8.60
C PHE A 567 -12.12 -2.06 9.20
N ALA A 568 -11.98 -1.75 10.50
CA ALA A 568 -12.79 -0.73 11.17
C ALA A 568 -12.63 0.68 10.54
N TRP A 569 -11.42 1.02 10.06
CA TRP A 569 -11.19 2.28 9.34
C TRP A 569 -11.78 2.31 7.93
N TYR A 570 -11.97 1.17 7.29
CA TYR A 570 -12.56 1.08 5.95
C TYR A 570 -14.09 0.99 6.00
N ALA A 571 -14.66 0.51 7.11
CA ALA A 571 -16.10 0.53 7.36
C ALA A 571 -16.64 1.94 7.55
#